data_c322a92cd4d859645f8dc4a150eb3387
#
_entry.id   c322a92cd4d859645f8dc4a150eb3387
#
_cell.length_a   1.000
_cell.length_b   1.000
_cell.length_c   1.000
_cell.angle_alpha   90.00
_cell.angle_beta   90.00
_cell.angle_gamma   90.00
#
_symmetry.space_group_name_H-M   'P 1'
#
loop_
_entity.id
_entity.type
_entity.pdbx_description
1 polymer ?
#
loop_
_entity_poly.entity_id
_entity_poly.type
_entity_poly.pdbx_seq_one_letter_code
_entity_poly.pdbx_strand_id
1 'polypeptide(L)'
;YGYTQDMMASILGLSKKTLVEIEKGRSSLGWMGSVAFVSLFSDSRILSSLLGGEADDMVKALAFEGKKPYFFPTMGGRIWWRTVEETEKWRIQQNIISNHYRALDRRDRRISFGFDLDRVRARCMELEGLL
;
A
#
# COMPACT_ATOMS: atom_id res chain seq x y z
N TYR A 1 -15.15 11.62 -7.77
CA TYR A 1 -14.91 13.04 -7.52
C TYR A 1 -15.56 13.97 -8.54
N GLY A 2 -16.09 13.45 -9.65
CA GLY A 2 -16.74 14.26 -10.67
C GLY A 2 -15.81 15.14 -11.50
N TYR A 3 -14.55 14.82 -11.60
CA TYR A 3 -13.59 15.55 -12.42
C TYR A 3 -13.77 15.24 -13.91
N THR A 4 -13.63 16.27 -14.75
CA THR A 4 -13.50 16.09 -16.19
C THR A 4 -12.11 15.55 -16.55
N GLN A 5 -11.94 15.03 -17.77
CA GLN A 5 -10.62 14.58 -18.23
C GLN A 5 -9.58 15.70 -18.22
N ASP A 6 -9.97 16.93 -18.56
CA ASP A 6 -9.07 18.08 -18.49
C ASP A 6 -8.62 18.39 -17.06
N MET A 7 -9.54 18.33 -16.11
CA MET A 7 -9.24 18.55 -14.69
C MET A 7 -8.33 17.43 -14.15
N MET A 8 -8.64 16.17 -14.45
CA MET A 8 -7.84 15.03 -14.00
C MET A 8 -6.43 15.08 -14.59
N ALA A 9 -6.29 15.41 -15.87
CA ALA A 9 -4.99 15.55 -16.51
C ALA A 9 -4.16 16.66 -15.83
N SER A 10 -4.78 17.79 -15.52
CA SER A 10 -4.11 18.87 -14.79
C SER A 10 -3.67 18.46 -13.40
N ILE A 11 -4.51 17.75 -12.65
CA ILE A 11 -4.20 17.25 -11.29
C ILE A 11 -3.00 16.30 -11.34
N LEU A 12 -2.96 15.41 -12.33
CA LEU A 12 -1.89 14.42 -12.47
C LEU A 12 -0.64 14.95 -13.20
N GLY A 13 -0.67 16.18 -13.69
CA GLY A 13 0.44 16.76 -14.44
C GLY A 13 0.63 16.14 -15.82
N LEU A 14 -0.45 15.64 -16.44
CA LEU A 14 -0.44 14.99 -17.75
C LEU A 14 -1.12 15.86 -18.81
N SER A 15 -0.81 15.62 -20.09
CA SER A 15 -1.64 16.11 -21.19
C SER A 15 -2.96 15.32 -21.24
N LYS A 16 -4.03 15.96 -21.73
CA LYS A 16 -5.32 15.27 -21.92
C LYS A 16 -5.17 14.04 -22.84
N LYS A 17 -4.37 14.16 -23.89
CA LYS A 17 -4.09 13.05 -24.84
C LYS A 17 -3.46 11.86 -24.11
N THR A 18 -2.46 12.09 -23.26
CA THR A 18 -1.82 11.05 -22.46
C THR A 18 -2.82 10.40 -21.49
N LEU A 19 -3.63 11.19 -20.81
CA LEU A 19 -4.66 10.66 -19.90
C LEU A 19 -5.65 9.76 -20.64
N VAL A 20 -6.13 10.17 -21.80
CA VAL A 20 -7.07 9.38 -22.63
C VAL A 20 -6.43 8.05 -23.04
N GLU A 21 -5.16 8.03 -23.43
CA GLU A 21 -4.44 6.80 -23.77
C GLU A 21 -4.31 5.85 -22.56
N ILE A 22 -4.07 6.39 -21.36
CA ILE A 22 -4.01 5.62 -20.11
C ILE A 22 -5.40 5.02 -19.79
N GLU A 23 -6.45 5.81 -19.84
CA GLU A 23 -7.83 5.35 -19.59
C GLU A 23 -8.28 4.27 -20.56
N LYS A 24 -7.81 4.29 -21.80
CA LYS A 24 -8.06 3.26 -22.80
C LYS A 24 -7.18 2.03 -22.69
N GLY A 25 -6.27 1.99 -21.72
CA GLY A 25 -5.34 0.88 -21.53
C GLY A 25 -4.21 0.78 -22.55
N ARG A 26 -3.98 1.83 -23.35
CA ARG A 26 -2.90 1.88 -24.36
C ARG A 26 -1.58 2.36 -23.84
N SER A 27 -1.59 2.98 -22.67
CA SER A 27 -0.41 3.49 -21.98
C SER A 27 -0.58 3.29 -20.48
N SER A 28 0.49 3.39 -19.72
CA SER A 28 0.48 3.23 -18.27
C SER A 28 0.91 4.53 -17.58
N LEU A 29 0.45 4.73 -16.34
CA LEU A 29 0.92 5.84 -15.49
C LEU A 29 2.40 5.70 -15.14
N GLY A 30 2.95 4.50 -15.20
CA GLY A 30 4.27 4.21 -14.66
C GLY A 30 4.30 4.27 -13.14
N TRP A 31 5.46 4.00 -12.56
CA TRP A 31 5.63 3.97 -11.10
C TRP A 31 5.37 5.33 -10.44
N MET A 32 6.03 6.39 -10.91
CA MET A 32 5.86 7.73 -10.32
C MET A 32 4.43 8.26 -10.47
N GLY A 33 3.80 8.04 -11.62
CA GLY A 33 2.41 8.42 -11.85
C GLY A 33 1.44 7.65 -10.95
N SER A 34 1.68 6.37 -10.73
CA SER A 34 0.87 5.54 -9.84
C SER A 34 1.01 5.99 -8.38
N VAL A 35 2.22 6.31 -7.93
CA VAL A 35 2.47 6.85 -6.58
C VAL A 35 1.75 8.17 -6.40
N ALA A 36 1.85 9.09 -7.37
CA ALA A 36 1.17 10.37 -7.33
C ALA A 36 -0.36 10.18 -7.27
N PHE A 37 -0.91 9.31 -8.10
CA PHE A 37 -2.33 9.01 -8.13
C PHE A 37 -2.84 8.49 -6.77
N VAL A 38 -2.17 7.51 -6.20
CA VAL A 38 -2.55 6.95 -4.90
C VAL A 38 -2.43 8.01 -3.79
N SER A 39 -1.38 8.83 -3.80
CA SER A 39 -1.18 9.90 -2.81
C SER A 39 -2.29 10.96 -2.87
N LEU A 40 -2.73 11.33 -4.07
CA LEU A 40 -3.75 12.36 -4.26
C LEU A 40 -5.17 11.86 -3.95
N PHE A 41 -5.44 10.59 -4.17
CA PHE A 41 -6.76 9.97 -4.05
C PHE A 41 -6.84 8.86 -3.00
N SER A 42 -5.98 8.88 -2.00
CA SER A 42 -5.94 7.86 -0.95
C SER A 42 -7.23 7.73 -0.14
N ASP A 43 -8.05 8.76 -0.11
CA ASP A 43 -9.37 8.78 0.54
C ASP A 43 -10.51 8.25 -0.35
N SER A 44 -10.22 7.87 -1.59
CA SER A 44 -11.21 7.30 -2.50
C SER A 44 -11.70 5.94 -2.00
N ARG A 45 -13.02 5.80 -1.84
CA ARG A 45 -13.66 4.53 -1.48
C ARG A 45 -13.46 3.46 -2.55
N ILE A 46 -13.47 3.85 -3.83
CA ILE A 46 -13.24 2.94 -4.95
C ILE A 46 -11.81 2.41 -4.88
N LEU A 47 -10.84 3.30 -4.73
CA LEU A 47 -9.43 2.93 -4.64
C LEU A 47 -9.15 2.04 -3.42
N SER A 48 -9.70 2.39 -2.26
CA SER A 48 -9.58 1.57 -1.05
C SER A 48 -10.18 0.17 -1.24
N SER A 49 -11.33 0.06 -1.90
CA SER A 49 -11.95 -1.24 -2.20
C SER A 49 -11.11 -2.09 -3.16
N LEU A 50 -10.44 -1.46 -4.13
CA LEU A 50 -9.57 -2.17 -5.07
C LEU A 50 -8.23 -2.62 -4.44
N LEU A 51 -7.72 -1.88 -3.46
CA LEU A 51 -6.42 -2.13 -2.84
C LEU A 51 -6.50 -2.73 -1.43
N GLY A 52 -7.71 -2.95 -0.94
CA GLY A 52 -7.92 -3.64 0.34
C GLY A 52 -7.77 -2.74 1.58
N GLY A 53 -8.28 -1.53 1.53
CA GLY A 53 -8.32 -0.62 2.68
C GLY A 53 -7.42 0.61 2.50
N GLU A 54 -6.38 0.75 3.29
CA GLU A 54 -5.46 1.89 3.19
C GLU A 54 -4.69 1.85 1.86
N ALA A 55 -5.09 2.68 0.89
CA ALA A 55 -4.58 2.63 -0.47
C ALA A 55 -3.07 2.85 -0.58
N ASP A 56 -2.50 3.69 0.29
CA ASP A 56 -1.08 3.98 0.32
C ASP A 56 -0.22 2.82 0.85
N ASP A 57 -0.81 1.86 1.55
CA ASP A 57 -0.08 0.68 2.05
C ASP A 57 0.47 -0.19 0.93
N MET A 58 -0.30 -0.37 -0.14
CA MET A 58 0.14 -1.13 -1.30
C MET A 58 1.37 -0.49 -1.95
N VAL A 59 1.34 0.82 -2.12
CA VAL A 59 2.46 1.58 -2.71
C VAL A 59 3.69 1.49 -1.82
N LYS A 60 3.52 1.62 -0.51
CA LYS A 60 4.62 1.50 0.46
C LYS A 60 5.20 0.08 0.48
N ALA A 61 4.36 -0.95 0.41
CA ALA A 61 4.80 -2.33 0.33
C ALA A 61 5.72 -2.56 -0.88
N LEU A 62 5.34 -2.03 -2.04
CA LEU A 62 6.15 -2.11 -3.26
C LEU A 62 7.43 -1.28 -3.18
N ALA A 63 7.33 -0.05 -2.67
CA ALA A 63 8.45 0.90 -2.62
C ALA A 63 9.57 0.47 -1.67
N PHE A 64 9.20 -0.07 -0.51
CA PHE A 64 10.13 -0.33 0.58
C PHE A 64 10.48 -1.81 0.74
N GLU A 65 10.01 -2.68 -0.14
CA GLU A 65 10.34 -4.10 -0.11
C GLU A 65 11.87 -4.31 -0.10
N GLY A 66 12.36 -5.07 0.87
CA GLY A 66 13.79 -5.36 1.01
C GLY A 66 14.66 -4.18 1.46
N LYS A 67 14.07 -3.04 1.82
CA LYS A 67 14.81 -1.86 2.26
C LYS A 67 14.77 -1.68 3.78
N LYS A 68 15.49 -0.68 4.28
CA LYS A 68 15.59 -0.39 5.71
C LYS A 68 14.20 -0.19 6.33
N PRO A 69 13.90 -0.74 7.51
CA PRO A 69 12.58 -0.66 8.10
C PRO A 69 12.20 0.76 8.50
N TYR A 70 10.94 1.02 8.39
CA TYR A 70 10.30 2.23 8.86
C TYR A 70 8.99 1.86 9.58
N PHE A 71 8.77 2.37 10.77
CA PHE A 71 7.63 1.99 11.59
C PHE A 71 6.46 2.95 11.39
N PHE A 72 5.49 2.55 10.58
CA PHE A 72 4.32 3.36 10.28
C PHE A 72 3.20 3.05 11.27
N PRO A 73 2.58 4.06 11.89
CA PRO A 73 1.38 3.84 12.70
C PRO A 73 0.23 3.35 11.82
N THR A 74 -0.55 2.40 12.32
CA THR A 74 -1.74 1.88 11.65
C THR A 74 -2.90 1.81 12.63
N MET A 75 -4.10 1.53 12.13
CA MET A 75 -5.28 1.30 12.94
C MET A 75 -5.46 -0.17 13.35
N GLY A 76 -4.50 -1.03 13.04
CA GLY A 76 -4.54 -2.45 13.37
C GLY A 76 -5.53 -3.31 12.57
N GLY A 77 -6.29 -2.75 11.66
CA GLY A 77 -7.31 -3.28 10.74
C GLY A 77 -7.86 -4.69 10.97
N ARG A 78 -9.18 -4.86 10.89
CA ARG A 78 -9.84 -6.17 11.05
C ARG A 78 -10.67 -6.60 9.85
N ILE A 79 -11.12 -5.65 9.04
CA ILE A 79 -12.01 -5.92 7.89
C ILE A 79 -11.21 -6.41 6.69
N TRP A 80 -10.10 -5.73 6.36
CA TRP A 80 -9.28 -5.97 5.19
C TRP A 80 -8.07 -6.87 5.44
N TRP A 81 -7.83 -7.22 6.71
CA TRP A 81 -6.61 -7.91 7.13
C TRP A 81 -6.92 -9.18 7.90
N ARG A 82 -6.29 -10.26 7.50
CA ARG A 82 -6.35 -11.55 8.18
C ARG A 82 -5.01 -11.81 8.85
N THR A 83 -5.01 -12.11 10.15
CA THR A 83 -3.80 -12.51 10.86
C THR A 83 -3.39 -13.90 10.38
N VAL A 84 -2.16 -14.04 9.88
CA VAL A 84 -1.59 -15.31 9.42
C VAL A 84 -0.56 -15.88 10.39
N GLU A 85 0.08 -15.04 11.18
CA GLU A 85 1.05 -15.44 12.20
C GLU A 85 1.09 -14.41 13.32
N GLU A 86 1.26 -14.88 14.56
CA GLU A 86 1.31 -13.98 15.72
C GLU A 86 2.27 -14.53 16.76
N THR A 87 3.06 -13.63 17.36
CA THR A 87 3.96 -13.88 18.49
C THR A 87 3.65 -12.93 19.64
N GLU A 88 4.39 -13.02 20.73
CA GLU A 88 4.26 -12.07 21.84
C GLU A 88 4.67 -10.63 21.47
N LYS A 89 5.49 -10.44 20.43
CA LYS A 89 6.08 -9.16 20.05
C LYS A 89 5.48 -8.55 18.79
N TRP A 90 5.02 -9.37 17.87
CA TRP A 90 4.51 -8.92 16.59
C TRP A 90 3.43 -9.87 16.03
N ARG A 91 2.69 -9.38 15.06
CA ARG A 91 1.79 -10.21 14.24
C ARG A 91 1.91 -9.86 12.77
N ILE A 92 1.78 -10.85 11.91
CA ILE A 92 1.75 -10.69 10.46
C ILE A 92 0.31 -10.84 9.99
N GLN A 93 -0.12 -9.89 9.18
CA GLN A 93 -1.44 -9.86 8.56
C GLN A 93 -1.29 -9.92 7.05
N GLN A 94 -2.24 -10.58 6.40
CA GLN A 94 -2.38 -10.57 4.95
C GLN A 94 -3.63 -9.79 4.57
N ASN A 95 -3.49 -8.88 3.61
CA ASN A 95 -4.63 -8.17 3.05
C ASN A 95 -5.45 -9.13 2.19
N ILE A 96 -6.78 -9.17 2.39
CA ILE A 96 -7.66 -10.11 1.69
C ILE A 96 -7.90 -9.76 0.22
N ILE A 97 -7.58 -8.56 -0.22
CA ILE A 97 -7.76 -8.10 -1.59
C ILE A 97 -6.44 -8.13 -2.37
N SER A 98 -5.43 -7.44 -1.86
CA SER A 98 -4.12 -7.32 -2.53
C SER A 98 -3.19 -8.51 -2.29
N ASN A 99 -3.48 -9.33 -1.28
CA ASN A 99 -2.65 -10.45 -0.84
C ASN A 99 -1.25 -10.07 -0.33
N HIS A 100 -0.94 -8.78 -0.18
CA HIS A 100 0.33 -8.40 0.43
C HIS A 100 0.28 -8.59 1.96
N TYR A 101 1.46 -8.65 2.56
CA TYR A 101 1.63 -8.86 3.99
C TYR A 101 2.10 -7.58 4.67
N ARG A 102 1.69 -7.40 5.90
CA ARG A 102 2.28 -6.43 6.83
C ARG A 102 2.53 -7.08 8.18
N ALA A 103 3.54 -6.62 8.87
CA ALA A 103 3.77 -6.98 10.26
C ALA A 103 3.54 -5.76 11.15
N LEU A 104 2.83 -5.98 12.24
CA LEU A 104 2.55 -4.96 13.26
C LEU A 104 3.22 -5.37 14.57
N ASP A 105 3.71 -4.37 15.30
CA ASP A 105 4.13 -4.58 16.69
C ASP A 105 2.95 -4.51 17.66
N ARG A 106 3.20 -4.58 18.95
CA ARG A 106 2.17 -4.53 19.99
C ARG A 106 1.46 -3.18 20.11
N ARG A 107 1.98 -2.14 19.48
CA ARG A 107 1.38 -0.80 19.43
C ARG A 107 0.69 -0.54 18.09
N ASP A 108 0.45 -1.60 17.31
CA ASP A 108 -0.15 -1.52 15.96
C ASP A 108 0.67 -0.67 14.98
N ARG A 109 1.97 -0.49 15.23
CA ARG A 109 2.86 0.17 14.28
C ARG A 109 3.34 -0.83 13.24
N ARG A 110 3.30 -0.45 11.97
CA ARG A 110 3.79 -1.27 10.89
C ARG A 110 5.32 -1.31 10.90
N ILE A 111 5.88 -2.50 11.11
CA ILE A 111 7.32 -2.74 11.21
C ILE A 111 7.91 -3.38 9.97
N SER A 112 7.09 -4.06 9.18
CA SER A 112 7.50 -4.65 7.91
C SER A 112 6.28 -4.83 6.99
N PHE A 113 6.52 -4.92 5.70
CA PHE A 113 5.50 -5.17 4.68
C PHE A 113 6.15 -5.69 3.40
N GLY A 114 5.39 -6.39 2.58
CA GLY A 114 5.85 -6.94 1.31
C GLY A 114 4.91 -7.99 0.76
N PHE A 115 5.28 -8.60 -0.35
CA PHE A 115 4.50 -9.65 -0.99
C PHE A 115 5.00 -11.06 -0.68
N ASP A 116 6.14 -11.19 -0.04
CA ASP A 116 6.76 -12.45 0.34
C ASP A 116 6.69 -12.63 1.86
N LEU A 117 5.90 -13.62 2.30
CA LEU A 117 5.71 -13.90 3.72
C LEU A 117 7.02 -14.23 4.44
N ASP A 118 7.89 -15.02 3.81
CA ASP A 118 9.15 -15.43 4.43
C ASP A 118 10.08 -14.25 4.65
N ARG A 119 10.12 -13.31 3.71
CA ARG A 119 10.87 -12.06 3.87
C ARG A 119 10.30 -11.17 4.98
N VAL A 120 8.99 -11.04 5.05
CA VAL A 120 8.33 -10.27 6.11
C VAL A 120 8.62 -10.90 7.47
N ARG A 121 8.52 -12.23 7.58
CA ARG A 121 8.83 -12.97 8.81
C ARG A 121 10.31 -12.81 9.21
N ALA A 122 11.23 -12.99 8.29
CA ALA A 122 12.66 -12.81 8.54
C ALA A 122 12.95 -11.40 9.07
N ARG A 123 12.30 -10.40 8.51
CA ARG A 123 12.46 -9.01 8.96
C ARG A 123 11.92 -8.80 10.37
N CYS A 124 10.80 -9.42 10.72
CA CYS A 124 10.28 -9.37 12.09
C CYS A 124 11.29 -9.96 13.09
N MET A 125 11.90 -11.10 12.75
CA MET A 125 12.91 -11.73 13.60
C MET A 125 14.16 -10.85 13.79
N GLU A 126 14.63 -10.20 12.73
CA GLU A 126 15.74 -9.26 12.80
C GLU A 126 15.45 -8.07 13.73
N LEU A 127 14.20 -7.63 13.75
CA LEU A 127 13.77 -6.45 14.50
C LEU A 127 13.32 -6.76 15.94
N GLU A 128 13.22 -8.02 16.33
CA GLU A 128 12.71 -8.41 17.65
C GLU A 128 13.44 -7.75 18.83
N GLY A 129 14.72 -7.50 18.69
CA GLY A 129 15.52 -6.79 19.71
C GLY A 129 15.14 -5.32 19.88
N LEU A 130 14.42 -4.73 18.94
CA LEU A 130 13.98 -3.33 18.95
C LEU A 130 12.50 -3.16 19.35
N LEU A 131 11.76 -4.25 19.51
CA LEU A 131 10.32 -4.23 19.78
C LEU A 131 9.94 -4.30 21.25
#